data_97f9568b0cbcffe6178431363181cd92
#
_entry.id   97f9568b0cbcffe6178431363181cd92
#
_cell.length_a   1.000
_cell.length_b   1.000
_cell.length_c   1.000
_cell.angle_alpha   90.00
_cell.angle_beta   90.00
_cell.angle_gamma   90.00
#
_symmetry.space_group_name_H-M   'P 1'
#
loop_
_entity.id
_entity.type
_entity.pdbx_description
1 polymer ?
#
loop_
_entity_poly.entity_id
_entity_poly.type
_entity_poly.pdbx_seq_one_letter_code
_entity_poly.pdbx_strand_id
1 'polypeptide(L)'
;MPRPRKWRKVCCLPDSNRFGPLDSPADAVNTVNMTVDEYETIRLIDLDRFTQEECANQMNISRTTVQGIYDEARKKIAESLVNGK
;
A
#
# COMPACT_ATOMS: atom_id res chain seq x y z
N MET A 1 -21.32 13.16 19.03
CA MET A 1 -19.91 12.95 18.71
C MET A 1 -19.80 11.95 17.57
N PRO A 2 -19.08 12.29 16.53
CA PRO A 2 -18.91 11.33 15.46
C PRO A 2 -18.19 10.09 15.98
N ARG A 3 -18.57 8.97 15.44
CA ARG A 3 -17.94 7.71 15.80
C ARG A 3 -16.45 7.77 15.44
N PRO A 4 -15.54 7.37 16.34
CA PRO A 4 -14.14 7.36 16.02
C PRO A 4 -13.88 6.49 14.78
N ARG A 5 -12.98 6.94 13.96
CA ARG A 5 -12.57 6.17 12.81
C ARG A 5 -11.93 4.87 13.27
N LYS A 6 -12.37 3.77 12.67
CA LYS A 6 -11.77 2.48 12.98
C LYS A 6 -10.35 2.44 12.45
N TRP A 7 -9.40 2.23 13.33
CA TRP A 7 -8.00 2.15 12.96
C TRP A 7 -7.69 0.80 12.33
N ARG A 8 -7.00 0.84 11.22
CA ARG A 8 -6.45 -0.35 10.58
C ARG A 8 -5.12 -0.66 11.22
N LYS A 9 -4.88 -1.95 11.46
CA LYS A 9 -3.61 -2.36 12.04
C LYS A 9 -2.53 -2.40 10.99
N VAL A 10 -1.44 -1.68 11.25
CA VAL A 10 -0.23 -1.70 10.46
C VAL A 10 0.90 -2.09 11.39
N CYS A 11 1.67 -3.10 11.01
CA CYS A 11 2.75 -3.62 11.84
C CYS A 11 3.75 -2.52 12.20
N CYS A 12 4.22 -1.81 11.19
CA CYS A 12 5.26 -0.81 11.37
C CYS A 12 5.27 0.12 10.16
N LEU A 13 5.77 1.32 10.38
CA LEU A 13 5.95 2.24 9.28
C LEU A 13 7.17 1.82 8.45
N PRO A 14 7.16 2.08 7.14
CA PRO A 14 8.29 1.72 6.30
C PRO A 14 9.53 2.53 6.67
N ASP A 15 10.69 1.87 6.69
CA ASP A 15 11.97 2.53 6.91
C ASP A 15 12.32 3.45 5.75
N SER A 16 11.96 3.04 4.55
CA SER A 16 12.16 3.84 3.35
C SER A 16 10.80 4.27 2.82
N ASN A 17 10.66 5.57 2.54
CA ASN A 17 9.40 6.12 2.08
C ASN A 17 9.43 6.62 0.64
N ARG A 18 10.52 6.35 -0.08
CA ARG A 18 10.67 6.76 -1.47
C ARG A 18 11.33 5.65 -2.29
N PHE A 19 10.74 5.38 -3.43
CA PHE A 19 11.28 4.45 -4.41
C PHE A 19 11.09 5.05 -5.79
N GLY A 20 12.04 4.82 -6.66
CA GLY A 20 11.93 5.34 -8.01
C GLY A 20 13.11 4.92 -8.87
N PRO A 21 13.06 5.30 -10.15
CA PRO A 21 14.16 4.97 -11.07
C PRO A 21 15.42 5.71 -10.65
N LEU A 22 16.55 5.02 -10.74
CA LEU A 22 17.86 5.60 -10.38
C LEU A 22 18.37 6.57 -11.44
N ASP A 23 17.87 6.46 -12.65
CA ASP A 23 18.30 7.26 -13.79
C ASP A 23 17.46 8.52 -14.00
N SER A 24 16.50 8.75 -13.13
CA SER A 24 15.63 9.94 -13.18
C SER A 24 15.59 10.60 -11.83
N PRO A 25 15.71 11.95 -11.77
CA PRO A 25 15.53 12.64 -10.50
C PRO A 25 14.10 12.55 -10.02
N ALA A 26 13.93 12.50 -8.69
CA ALA A 26 12.61 12.53 -8.10
C ALA A 26 11.93 13.86 -8.42
N ASP A 27 10.72 13.79 -8.96
CA ASP A 27 9.94 14.96 -9.33
C ASP A 27 8.54 14.82 -8.71
N ALA A 28 8.12 15.83 -7.97
CA ALA A 28 6.82 15.80 -7.30
C ALA A 28 5.66 15.66 -8.28
N VAL A 29 5.80 16.19 -9.49
CA VAL A 29 4.76 16.12 -10.53
C VAL A 29 4.63 14.69 -11.07
N ASN A 30 5.71 13.93 -11.07
CA ASN A 30 5.74 12.57 -11.58
C ASN A 30 5.80 11.52 -10.48
N THR A 31 5.32 11.86 -9.29
CA THR A 31 5.35 10.97 -8.13
C THR A 31 4.00 10.31 -7.95
N VAL A 32 4.01 9.01 -7.68
CA VAL A 32 2.83 8.27 -7.27
C VAL A 32 2.87 8.15 -5.76
N ASN A 33 1.80 8.58 -5.10
CA ASN A 33 1.72 8.52 -3.64
C ASN A 33 0.98 7.26 -3.21
N MET A 34 1.59 6.49 -2.33
CA MET A 34 1.00 5.28 -1.77
C MET A 34 0.69 5.51 -0.30
N THR A 35 -0.50 5.11 0.12
CA THR A 35 -0.88 5.20 1.54
C THR A 35 -0.21 4.09 2.35
N VAL A 36 -0.18 4.26 3.67
CA VAL A 36 0.35 3.23 4.57
C VAL A 36 -0.48 1.95 4.46
N ASP A 37 -1.79 2.07 4.29
CA ASP A 37 -2.67 0.91 4.10
C ASP A 37 -2.29 0.12 2.85
N GLU A 38 -2.03 0.84 1.76
CA GLU A 38 -1.62 0.22 0.50
C GLU A 38 -0.27 -0.47 0.65
N TYR A 39 0.66 0.17 1.31
CA TYR A 39 1.96 -0.42 1.61
C TYR A 39 1.80 -1.72 2.41
N GLU A 40 0.94 -1.70 3.43
CA GLU A 40 0.75 -2.87 4.29
C GLU A 40 0.13 -4.05 3.53
N THR A 41 -0.83 -3.80 2.63
CA THR A 41 -1.40 -4.90 1.83
C THR A 41 -0.34 -5.54 0.93
N ILE A 42 0.54 -4.73 0.35
CA ILE A 42 1.63 -5.25 -0.49
C ILE A 42 2.61 -6.06 0.36
N ARG A 43 2.97 -5.55 1.53
CA ARG A 43 3.89 -6.24 2.42
C ARG A 43 3.33 -7.60 2.85
N LEU A 44 2.08 -7.63 3.25
CA LEU A 44 1.47 -8.86 3.74
C LEU A 44 1.21 -9.87 2.62
N ILE A 45 0.62 -9.43 1.52
CA ILE A 45 0.18 -10.34 0.47
C ILE A 45 1.33 -10.70 -0.47
N ASP A 46 2.04 -9.71 -0.97
CA ASP A 46 3.06 -9.97 -2.00
C ASP A 46 4.41 -10.36 -1.43
N LEU A 47 4.79 -9.87 -0.26
CA LEU A 47 6.06 -10.21 0.36
C LEU A 47 5.93 -11.40 1.31
N ASP A 48 5.00 -11.33 2.25
CA ASP A 48 4.82 -12.36 3.27
C ASP A 48 3.88 -13.48 2.86
N ARG A 49 3.29 -13.37 1.68
CA ARG A 49 2.44 -14.38 1.06
C ARG A 49 1.16 -14.70 1.82
N PHE A 50 0.61 -13.71 2.48
CA PHE A 50 -0.69 -13.84 3.11
C PHE A 50 -1.78 -13.92 2.04
N THR A 51 -2.87 -14.65 2.35
CA THR A 51 -4.08 -14.55 1.55
C THR A 51 -4.76 -13.22 1.87
N GLN A 52 -5.72 -12.81 1.03
CA GLN A 52 -6.48 -11.60 1.29
C GLN A 52 -7.24 -11.69 2.62
N GLU A 53 -7.74 -12.89 2.96
CA GLU A 53 -8.43 -13.11 4.21
C GLU A 53 -7.50 -12.96 5.40
N GLU A 54 -6.30 -13.55 5.32
CA GLU A 54 -5.30 -13.40 6.36
C GLU A 54 -4.88 -11.95 6.54
N CYS A 55 -4.70 -11.24 5.42
CA CYS A 55 -4.38 -9.82 5.43
C CYS A 55 -5.49 -9.00 6.10
N ALA A 56 -6.74 -9.32 5.78
CA ALA A 56 -7.90 -8.64 6.38
C ALA A 56 -7.92 -8.82 7.88
N ASN A 57 -7.67 -10.04 8.36
CA ASN A 57 -7.60 -10.33 9.78
C ASN A 57 -6.47 -9.57 10.46
N GLN A 58 -5.30 -9.53 9.83
CA GLN A 58 -4.14 -8.83 10.37
C GLN A 58 -4.38 -7.32 10.47
N MET A 59 -5.02 -6.75 9.46
CA MET A 59 -5.29 -5.31 9.42
C MET A 59 -6.60 -4.92 10.11
N ASN A 60 -7.36 -5.91 10.58
CA ASN A 60 -8.64 -5.69 11.26
C ASN A 60 -9.66 -4.95 10.39
N ILE A 61 -9.78 -5.37 9.15
CA ILE A 61 -10.74 -4.83 8.18
C ILE A 61 -11.36 -5.99 7.41
N SER A 62 -12.38 -5.70 6.59
CA SER A 62 -13.02 -6.73 5.80
C SER A 62 -12.16 -7.14 4.60
N ARG A 63 -12.36 -8.36 4.11
CA ARG A 63 -11.67 -8.86 2.93
C ARG A 63 -11.97 -7.98 1.70
N THR A 64 -13.21 -7.52 1.57
CA THR A 64 -13.59 -6.63 0.47
C THR A 64 -12.80 -5.33 0.50
N THR A 65 -12.60 -4.77 1.70
CA THR A 65 -11.78 -3.57 1.86
C THR A 65 -10.33 -3.84 1.48
N VAL A 66 -9.78 -4.98 1.91
CA VAL A 66 -8.42 -5.38 1.52
C VAL A 66 -8.30 -5.46 0.01
N GLN A 67 -9.27 -6.08 -0.64
CA GLN A 67 -9.22 -6.22 -2.10
C GLN A 67 -9.14 -4.86 -2.79
N GLY A 68 -9.95 -3.90 -2.37
CA GLY A 68 -9.92 -2.56 -2.94
C GLY A 68 -8.60 -1.85 -2.72
N ILE A 69 -8.08 -1.92 -1.49
CA ILE A 69 -6.79 -1.32 -1.14
C ILE A 69 -5.66 -1.97 -1.95
N TYR A 70 -5.66 -3.28 -2.00
CA TYR A 70 -4.64 -4.06 -2.68
C TYR A 70 -4.64 -3.80 -4.19
N ASP A 71 -5.81 -3.76 -4.82
CA ASP A 71 -5.92 -3.46 -6.25
C ASP A 71 -5.36 -2.08 -6.56
N GLU A 72 -5.68 -1.09 -5.75
CA GLU A 72 -5.17 0.26 -5.92
C GLU A 72 -3.67 0.32 -5.69
N ALA A 73 -3.18 -0.40 -4.68
CA ALA A 73 -1.75 -0.47 -4.38
C ALA A 73 -0.96 -1.05 -5.55
N ARG A 74 -1.45 -2.14 -6.12
CA ARG A 74 -0.77 -2.79 -7.25
C ARG A 74 -0.80 -1.92 -8.50
N LYS A 75 -1.90 -1.22 -8.73
CA LYS A 75 -2.01 -0.27 -9.83
C LYS A 75 -0.97 0.84 -9.71
N LYS A 76 -0.79 1.37 -8.50
CA LYS A 76 0.20 2.41 -8.24
C LYS A 76 1.63 1.92 -8.47
N ILE A 77 1.92 0.71 -8.02
CA ILE A 77 3.24 0.11 -8.25
C ILE A 77 3.48 -0.09 -9.74
N ALA A 78 2.49 -0.60 -10.46
CA ALA A 78 2.59 -0.80 -11.90
C ALA A 78 2.82 0.54 -12.62
N GLU A 79 2.09 1.56 -12.24
CA GLU A 79 2.26 2.89 -12.83
C GLU A 79 3.65 3.44 -12.58
N SER A 80 4.15 3.29 -11.35
CA SER A 80 5.49 3.72 -10.99
C SER A 80 6.55 2.99 -11.80
N LEU A 81 6.42 1.67 -11.89
CA LEU A 81 7.39 0.84 -12.57
C LEU A 81 7.39 1.06 -14.08
N VAL A 82 6.21 1.09 -14.68
CA VAL A 82 6.07 1.18 -16.14
C VAL A 82 6.36 2.59 -16.64
N ASN A 83 5.89 3.59 -15.92
CA ASN A 83 6.02 5.00 -16.34
C ASN A 83 7.21 5.72 -15.71
N GLY A 84 8.02 5.04 -14.93
CA GLY A 84 9.23 5.63 -14.34
C GLY A 84 8.93 6.70 -13.29
N LYS A 85 7.87 6.53 -12.54
CA LYS A 85 7.48 7.51 -11.53
C LYS A 85 7.95 7.12 -10.13
#